data_03ea714f2ac804e6f4c94889b8c8630e
#
_entry.id   03ea714f2ac804e6f4c94889b8c8630e
#
_cell.length_a   1.000
_cell.length_b   1.000
_cell.length_c   1.000
_cell.angle_alpha   90.00
_cell.angle_beta   90.00
_cell.angle_gamma   90.00
#
_symmetry.space_group_name_H-M   'P 1'
#
loop_
_entity.id
_entity.type
_entity.pdbx_description
1 polymer ?
#
loop_
_entity_poly.entity_id
_entity_poly.type
_entity_poly.pdbx_seq_one_letter_code
_entity_poly.pdbx_strand_id
1 'polypeptide(L)'
;MSNSESHPARGESPVERILNIPPWAEEPRPGAWLRGCLCTLTFFISPLGKFVPRRFANKTSGDRLENGLVIILPGIDSFSFLNLGTVTGLSDARIRSAIRTIDWTTGWDLLFLYHLRGTGRNRRVANFIAEEIRHYQHRYPGRPVTLIGHSGGGGMALWVTEILGANSPVTGVILLNPAVSTNYDLSAARKGTREGIWHFHSLLDVFFIGAGTIISGTFDGRHEPCGGMLGFQHPSAFQGDGAPVHQIPYTWAFARWFHTGGHLGCVNRVFIESVVAPLVKRLEARGN
;
A
#
# COMPACT_ATOMS: atom_id res chain seq x y z
N MET A 1 -1.10 -41.75 -16.02
CA MET A 1 -1.60 -41.60 -14.63
C MET A 1 -0.50 -40.91 -13.84
N SER A 2 -0.55 -39.59 -13.76
CA SER A 2 0.38 -38.77 -12.98
C SER A 2 -0.40 -38.12 -11.88
N ASN A 3 -0.16 -38.53 -10.64
CA ASN A 3 -0.72 -37.93 -9.43
C ASN A 3 -0.16 -36.51 -9.27
N SER A 4 -0.99 -35.52 -9.51
CA SER A 4 -0.76 -34.15 -9.04
C SER A 4 -1.13 -34.11 -7.56
N GLU A 5 -0.13 -34.22 -6.68
CA GLU A 5 -0.30 -33.90 -5.26
C GLU A 5 -0.55 -32.41 -5.11
N SER A 6 -1.82 -32.05 -4.92
CA SER A 6 -2.23 -30.74 -4.45
C SER A 6 -1.75 -30.59 -3.00
N HIS A 7 -0.77 -29.70 -2.77
CA HIS A 7 -0.43 -29.27 -1.42
C HIS A 7 -1.68 -28.71 -0.73
N PRO A 8 -2.08 -29.21 0.44
CA PRO A 8 -3.19 -28.63 1.19
C PRO A 8 -2.81 -27.22 1.62
N ALA A 9 -3.69 -26.24 1.39
CA ALA A 9 -3.59 -24.92 1.97
C ALA A 9 -3.43 -25.10 3.51
N ARG A 10 -2.41 -24.46 4.10
CA ARG A 10 -2.22 -24.45 5.56
C ARG A 10 -3.53 -23.92 6.18
N GLY A 11 -4.25 -24.79 6.87
CA GLY A 11 -5.42 -24.38 7.63
C GLY A 11 -5.01 -23.38 8.71
N GLU A 12 -5.71 -22.27 8.81
CA GLU A 12 -5.49 -21.28 9.87
C GLU A 12 -5.62 -21.95 11.24
N SER A 13 -4.64 -21.74 12.10
CA SER A 13 -4.73 -22.20 13.47
C SER A 13 -5.85 -21.44 14.22
N PRO A 14 -6.49 -22.03 15.23
CA PRO A 14 -7.50 -21.33 16.02
C PRO A 14 -6.98 -20.00 16.62
N VAL A 15 -5.70 -19.93 16.95
CA VAL A 15 -5.05 -18.74 17.51
C VAL A 15 -4.92 -17.64 16.44
N GLU A 16 -4.60 -17.99 15.20
CA GLU A 16 -4.53 -17.01 14.10
C GLU A 16 -5.88 -16.39 13.77
N ARG A 17 -6.96 -17.15 13.86
CA ARG A 17 -8.34 -16.62 13.72
C ARG A 17 -8.71 -15.65 14.84
N ILE A 18 -8.33 -15.95 16.09
CA ILE A 18 -8.58 -15.05 17.23
C ILE A 18 -7.79 -13.76 17.11
N LEU A 19 -6.57 -13.83 16.56
CA LEU A 19 -5.68 -12.68 16.39
C LEU A 19 -5.89 -11.91 15.08
N ASN A 20 -6.83 -12.29 14.22
CA ASN A 20 -7.08 -11.69 12.90
C ASN A 20 -5.81 -11.52 12.06
N ILE A 21 -4.89 -12.48 12.15
CA ILE A 21 -3.68 -12.48 11.33
C ILE A 21 -4.06 -12.87 9.91
N PRO A 22 -3.65 -12.10 8.89
CA PRO A 22 -3.91 -12.49 7.51
C PRO A 22 -3.31 -13.87 7.19
N PRO A 23 -4.05 -14.78 6.54
CA PRO A 23 -3.62 -16.16 6.29
C PRO A 23 -2.40 -16.27 5.34
N TRP A 24 -2.02 -15.18 4.70
CA TRP A 24 -0.83 -15.10 3.86
C TRP A 24 0.40 -14.54 4.58
N ALA A 25 0.28 -14.09 5.83
CA ALA A 25 1.41 -13.56 6.56
C ALA A 25 2.46 -14.64 6.84
N GLU A 26 3.72 -14.28 6.68
CA GLU A 26 4.87 -15.15 6.89
C GLU A 26 5.57 -14.81 8.21
N GLU A 27 6.21 -15.81 8.83
CA GLU A 27 7.04 -15.56 10.00
C GLU A 27 8.25 -14.68 9.65
N PRO A 28 8.69 -13.81 10.58
CA PRO A 28 9.82 -12.93 10.33
C PRO A 28 11.10 -13.73 10.09
N ARG A 29 11.89 -13.32 9.10
CA ARG A 29 13.18 -13.95 8.83
C ARG A 29 14.22 -13.67 9.92
N PRO A 30 15.28 -14.50 10.03
CA PRO A 30 16.37 -14.23 10.94
C PRO A 30 16.90 -12.80 10.85
N GLY A 31 17.22 -12.20 11.99
CA GLY A 31 17.65 -10.79 12.05
C GLY A 31 16.52 -9.75 11.93
N ALA A 32 15.25 -10.17 11.91
CA ALA A 32 14.11 -9.26 11.83
C ALA A 32 14.12 -8.22 12.96
N TRP A 33 14.49 -8.63 14.17
CA TRP A 33 14.55 -7.70 15.31
C TRP A 33 15.49 -6.51 15.02
N LEU A 34 16.72 -6.77 14.60
CA LEU A 34 17.67 -5.71 14.27
C LEU A 34 17.18 -4.85 13.10
N ARG A 35 16.68 -5.47 12.03
CA ARG A 35 16.18 -4.77 10.84
C ARG A 35 14.96 -3.90 11.17
N GLY A 36 14.05 -4.39 12.02
CA GLY A 36 12.87 -3.67 12.47
C GLY A 36 13.21 -2.50 13.37
N CYS A 37 14.10 -2.70 14.35
CA CYS A 37 14.59 -1.62 15.21
C CYS A 37 15.29 -0.53 14.40
N LEU A 38 16.23 -0.89 13.52
CA LEU A 38 16.91 0.07 12.67
C LEU A 38 15.94 0.85 11.78
N CYS A 39 14.94 0.16 11.18
CA CYS A 39 13.91 0.83 10.40
C CYS A 39 13.09 1.81 11.26
N THR A 40 12.71 1.43 12.48
CA THR A 40 11.99 2.32 13.41
C THR A 40 12.83 3.54 13.79
N LEU A 41 14.14 3.37 14.01
CA LEU A 41 15.04 4.50 14.29
C LEU A 41 15.14 5.48 13.13
N THR A 42 15.07 5.00 11.87
CA THR A 42 15.08 5.90 10.71
C THR A 42 13.82 6.77 10.60
N PHE A 43 12.73 6.46 11.33
CA PHE A 43 11.54 7.30 11.36
C PHE A 43 11.82 8.69 11.95
N PHE A 44 12.70 8.78 12.94
CA PHE A 44 13.08 10.04 13.58
C PHE A 44 13.90 10.97 12.66
N ILE A 45 14.55 10.38 11.66
CA ILE A 45 15.34 11.11 10.66
C ILE A 45 14.73 11.01 9.27
N SER A 46 13.45 10.64 9.20
CA SER A 46 12.75 10.35 7.93
C SER A 46 12.92 11.41 6.85
N PRO A 47 12.85 12.73 7.14
CA PRO A 47 13.03 13.76 6.12
C PRO A 47 14.40 13.76 5.44
N LEU A 48 15.43 13.22 6.10
CA LEU A 48 16.76 13.10 5.49
C LEU A 48 16.79 12.07 4.35
N GLY A 49 15.77 11.21 4.24
CA GLY A 49 15.64 10.24 3.16
C GLY A 49 15.61 10.87 1.76
N LYS A 50 15.20 12.14 1.64
CA LYS A 50 15.22 12.88 0.36
C LYS A 50 16.62 13.03 -0.25
N PHE A 51 17.67 12.97 0.57
CA PHE A 51 19.05 13.01 0.10
C PHE A 51 19.57 11.65 -0.39
N VAL A 52 18.82 10.58 -0.14
CA VAL A 52 19.19 9.24 -0.63
C VAL A 52 18.95 9.16 -2.13
N PRO A 53 19.94 8.69 -2.92
CA PRO A 53 19.76 8.57 -4.35
C PRO A 53 18.54 7.70 -4.71
N ARG A 54 17.66 8.19 -5.59
CA ARG A 54 16.41 7.53 -6.00
C ARG A 54 16.59 6.11 -6.53
N ARG A 55 17.81 5.74 -6.98
CA ARG A 55 18.13 4.36 -7.40
C ARG A 55 17.91 3.32 -6.29
N PHE A 56 17.99 3.73 -5.01
CA PHE A 56 17.70 2.84 -3.88
C PHE A 56 16.21 2.62 -3.65
N ALA A 57 15.37 3.54 -4.15
CA ALA A 57 13.92 3.45 -4.09
C ALA A 57 13.30 2.84 -5.35
N ASN A 58 14.09 2.57 -6.36
CA ASN A 58 13.60 2.00 -7.62
C ASN A 58 14.42 0.76 -7.98
N LYS A 59 13.70 -0.32 -8.32
CA LYS A 59 14.25 -1.60 -8.79
C LYS A 59 13.58 -1.91 -10.13
N THR A 60 14.02 -1.24 -11.19
CA THR A 60 13.33 -1.22 -12.50
C THR A 60 14.18 -1.79 -13.64
N SER A 61 14.96 -2.85 -13.37
CA SER A 61 15.65 -3.58 -14.46
C SER A 61 14.64 -4.21 -15.43
N GLY A 62 15.07 -4.46 -16.69
CA GLY A 62 14.22 -5.05 -17.71
C GLY A 62 13.57 -6.36 -17.26
N ASP A 63 14.38 -7.30 -16.72
CA ASP A 63 13.90 -8.59 -16.22
C ASP A 63 12.79 -8.44 -15.16
N ARG A 64 12.86 -7.41 -14.32
CA ARG A 64 11.85 -7.15 -13.32
C ARG A 64 10.56 -6.58 -13.93
N LEU A 65 10.68 -5.72 -14.94
CA LEU A 65 9.51 -5.17 -15.66
C LEU A 65 8.75 -6.27 -16.40
N GLU A 66 9.43 -7.29 -16.88
CA GLU A 66 8.79 -8.47 -17.50
C GLU A 66 8.03 -9.35 -16.51
N ASN A 67 8.30 -9.25 -15.21
CA ASN A 67 7.58 -9.98 -14.17
C ASN A 67 6.41 -9.23 -13.54
N GLY A 68 6.30 -7.92 -13.75
CA GLY A 68 5.25 -7.09 -13.18
C GLY A 68 5.76 -5.72 -12.72
N LEU A 69 4.85 -4.92 -12.18
CA LEU A 69 5.15 -3.59 -11.67
C LEU A 69 4.46 -3.35 -10.32
N VAL A 70 5.24 -3.02 -9.31
CA VAL A 70 4.77 -2.54 -8.01
C VAL A 70 5.06 -1.05 -7.93
N ILE A 71 4.02 -0.23 -7.81
CA ILE A 71 4.14 1.22 -7.61
C ILE A 71 3.88 1.54 -6.16
N ILE A 72 4.83 2.19 -5.50
CA ILE A 72 4.72 2.70 -4.14
C ILE A 72 4.40 4.19 -4.22
N LEU A 73 3.29 4.58 -3.58
CA LEU A 73 2.82 5.95 -3.45
C LEU A 73 3.00 6.36 -1.99
N PRO A 74 3.98 7.23 -1.69
CA PRO A 74 4.29 7.67 -0.33
C PRO A 74 3.18 8.51 0.29
N GLY A 75 3.31 8.78 1.59
CA GLY A 75 2.51 9.77 2.29
C GLY A 75 2.79 11.20 1.82
N ILE A 76 2.22 12.16 2.54
CA ILE A 76 2.43 13.59 2.27
C ILE A 76 3.82 14.10 2.64
N ASP A 77 4.62 13.27 3.30
CA ASP A 77 6.01 13.48 3.71
C ASP A 77 7.02 13.32 2.56
N SER A 78 6.52 13.22 1.33
CA SER A 78 7.33 13.04 0.11
C SER A 78 8.26 11.82 0.14
N PHE A 79 9.37 11.86 -0.57
CA PHE A 79 10.36 10.79 -0.55
C PHE A 79 11.16 10.79 0.75
N SER A 80 11.05 9.75 1.54
CA SER A 80 11.59 9.67 2.90
C SER A 80 12.16 8.28 3.22
N PHE A 81 12.78 8.10 4.39
CA PHE A 81 13.22 6.79 4.85
C PHE A 81 12.06 5.80 5.05
N LEU A 82 10.82 6.27 5.26
CA LEU A 82 9.63 5.41 5.33
C LEU A 82 9.42 4.64 4.03
N ASN A 83 9.59 5.31 2.90
CA ASN A 83 9.47 4.69 1.58
C ASN A 83 10.58 3.67 1.33
N LEU A 84 11.79 3.96 1.80
CA LEU A 84 12.90 3.00 1.74
C LEU A 84 12.63 1.75 2.58
N GLY A 85 11.95 1.88 3.73
CA GLY A 85 11.46 0.75 4.52
C GLY A 85 10.57 -0.17 3.69
N THR A 86 9.61 0.40 2.96
CA THR A 86 8.71 -0.36 2.07
C THR A 86 9.48 -1.03 0.93
N VAL A 87 10.36 -0.30 0.23
CA VAL A 87 11.17 -0.86 -0.87
C VAL A 87 12.08 -1.99 -0.39
N THR A 88 12.74 -1.79 0.75
CA THR A 88 13.66 -2.79 1.31
C THR A 88 12.93 -4.02 1.80
N GLY A 89 11.75 -3.89 2.44
CA GLY A 89 10.91 -5.01 2.85
C GLY A 89 10.46 -5.86 1.66
N LEU A 90 9.99 -5.23 0.58
CA LEU A 90 9.65 -5.94 -0.67
C LEU A 90 10.87 -6.63 -1.29
N SER A 91 12.05 -5.98 -1.24
CA SER A 91 13.30 -6.54 -1.77
C SER A 91 13.78 -7.74 -0.94
N ASP A 92 13.69 -7.66 0.39
CA ASP A 92 14.01 -8.77 1.29
C ASP A 92 13.12 -9.98 1.02
N ALA A 93 11.84 -9.75 0.77
CA ALA A 93 10.89 -10.80 0.40
C ALA A 93 11.13 -11.35 -1.03
N ARG A 94 12.09 -10.80 -1.77
CA ARG A 94 12.43 -11.21 -3.14
C ARG A 94 11.25 -11.09 -4.12
N ILE A 95 10.51 -9.98 -4.04
CA ILE A 95 9.51 -9.63 -5.05
C ILE A 95 10.17 -9.59 -6.43
N ARG A 96 9.57 -10.25 -7.42
CA ARG A 96 10.13 -10.39 -8.76
C ARG A 96 9.81 -9.21 -9.66
N SER A 97 8.66 -8.58 -9.47
CA SER A 97 8.24 -7.39 -10.21
C SER A 97 9.19 -6.20 -10.03
N ALA A 98 9.19 -5.31 -10.99
CA ALA A 98 9.81 -4.00 -10.82
C ALA A 98 9.16 -3.24 -9.66
N ILE A 99 9.95 -2.55 -8.86
CA ILE A 99 9.49 -1.71 -7.76
C ILE A 99 9.82 -0.26 -8.10
N ARG A 100 8.81 0.60 -8.14
CA ARG A 100 8.95 2.02 -8.46
C ARG A 100 8.25 2.86 -7.41
N THR A 101 8.98 3.75 -6.77
CA THR A 101 8.40 4.76 -5.88
C THR A 101 8.14 6.03 -6.67
N ILE A 102 6.89 6.49 -6.69
CA ILE A 102 6.48 7.74 -7.34
C ILE A 102 6.15 8.77 -6.27
N ASP A 103 7.02 9.75 -6.13
CA ASP A 103 6.75 10.91 -5.29
C ASP A 103 5.75 11.82 -6.00
N TRP A 104 4.50 11.76 -5.55
CA TRP A 104 3.39 12.54 -6.07
C TRP A 104 3.28 13.93 -5.42
N THR A 105 4.15 14.23 -4.46
CA THR A 105 4.17 15.51 -3.74
C THR A 105 4.93 16.59 -4.53
N THR A 106 5.18 17.73 -3.92
CA THR A 106 6.06 18.77 -4.48
C THR A 106 7.53 18.57 -4.09
N GLY A 107 7.82 17.60 -3.22
CA GLY A 107 9.14 17.39 -2.63
C GLY A 107 9.47 18.36 -1.47
N TRP A 108 8.55 19.26 -1.10
CA TRP A 108 8.71 20.20 0.01
C TRP A 108 7.83 19.81 1.18
N ASP A 109 8.43 19.28 2.24
CA ASP A 109 7.70 18.75 3.40
C ASP A 109 6.83 19.80 4.10
N LEU A 110 7.25 21.07 4.08
CA LEU A 110 6.45 22.19 4.63
C LEU A 110 5.12 22.45 3.91
N LEU A 111 4.96 21.91 2.69
CA LEU A 111 3.74 22.02 1.90
C LEU A 111 2.78 20.84 2.11
N PHE A 112 2.89 20.12 3.23
CA PHE A 112 2.10 18.92 3.51
C PHE A 112 0.58 19.15 3.41
N LEU A 113 0.08 20.31 3.87
CA LEU A 113 -1.33 20.68 3.72
C LEU A 113 -1.73 20.88 2.26
N TYR A 114 -0.83 21.44 1.45
CA TYR A 114 -1.07 21.60 0.02
C TYR A 114 -1.05 20.24 -0.70
N HIS A 115 -0.19 19.31 -0.28
CA HIS A 115 -0.20 17.93 -0.80
C HIS A 115 -1.53 17.25 -0.50
N LEU A 116 -2.06 17.45 0.70
CA LEU A 116 -3.33 16.85 1.09
C LEU A 116 -4.53 17.47 0.36
N ARG A 117 -4.58 18.82 0.28
CA ARG A 117 -5.74 19.58 -0.19
C ARG A 117 -5.71 20.02 -1.65
N GLY A 118 -4.58 19.91 -2.31
CA GLY A 118 -4.39 20.36 -3.69
C GLY A 118 -5.09 19.49 -4.72
N THR A 119 -6.42 19.32 -4.62
CA THR A 119 -7.22 18.38 -5.41
C THR A 119 -6.96 18.47 -6.91
N GLY A 120 -6.97 19.67 -7.48
CA GLY A 120 -6.73 19.88 -8.92
C GLY A 120 -5.33 19.45 -9.37
N ARG A 121 -4.29 19.72 -8.52
CA ARG A 121 -2.93 19.24 -8.78
C ARG A 121 -2.86 17.72 -8.63
N ASN A 122 -3.42 17.19 -7.54
CA ASN A 122 -3.36 15.76 -7.24
C ASN A 122 -4.08 14.95 -8.32
N ARG A 123 -5.21 15.44 -8.86
CA ARG A 123 -5.89 14.81 -10.00
C ARG A 123 -5.03 14.80 -11.26
N ARG A 124 -4.26 15.87 -11.56
CA ARG A 124 -3.32 15.86 -12.68
C ARG A 124 -2.20 14.84 -12.49
N VAL A 125 -1.67 14.72 -11.26
CA VAL A 125 -0.65 13.71 -10.95
C VAL A 125 -1.23 12.29 -11.05
N ALA A 126 -2.46 12.06 -10.56
CA ALA A 126 -3.13 10.78 -10.69
C ALA A 126 -3.33 10.38 -12.17
N ASN A 127 -3.73 11.33 -13.04
CA ASN A 127 -3.81 11.10 -14.48
C ASN A 127 -2.44 10.72 -15.07
N PHE A 128 -1.37 11.44 -14.71
CA PHE A 128 -0.02 11.11 -15.18
C PHE A 128 0.39 9.70 -14.76
N ILE A 129 0.14 9.30 -13.50
CA ILE A 129 0.45 7.95 -13.02
C ILE A 129 -0.40 6.91 -13.77
N ALA A 130 -1.68 7.19 -14.01
CA ALA A 130 -2.54 6.29 -14.78
C ALA A 130 -2.05 6.10 -16.22
N GLU A 131 -1.56 7.16 -16.91
CA GLU A 131 -0.95 7.04 -18.24
C GLU A 131 0.34 6.20 -18.21
N GLU A 132 1.20 6.39 -17.21
CA GLU A 132 2.39 5.55 -17.02
C GLU A 132 2.02 4.07 -16.85
N ILE A 133 0.92 3.77 -16.14
CA ILE A 133 0.42 2.40 -15.98
C ILE A 133 -0.11 1.86 -17.30
N ARG A 134 -0.91 2.62 -18.07
CA ARG A 134 -1.38 2.21 -19.40
C ARG A 134 -0.24 1.93 -20.35
N HIS A 135 0.79 2.79 -20.34
CA HIS A 135 2.02 2.60 -21.12
C HIS A 135 2.73 1.28 -20.74
N TYR A 136 2.84 1.01 -19.43
CA TYR A 136 3.40 -0.24 -18.95
C TYR A 136 2.57 -1.45 -19.39
N GLN A 137 1.25 -1.41 -19.21
CA GLN A 137 0.34 -2.50 -19.60
C GLN A 137 0.36 -2.77 -21.11
N HIS A 138 0.51 -1.72 -21.93
CA HIS A 138 0.68 -1.85 -23.37
C HIS A 138 2.02 -2.50 -23.72
N ARG A 139 3.10 -2.10 -23.04
CA ARG A 139 4.45 -2.63 -23.29
C ARG A 139 4.63 -4.06 -22.77
N TYR A 140 3.95 -4.42 -21.68
CA TYR A 140 4.04 -5.71 -21.00
C TYR A 140 2.62 -6.26 -20.76
N PRO A 141 1.93 -6.70 -21.83
CA PRO A 141 0.54 -7.16 -21.73
C PRO A 141 0.42 -8.37 -20.80
N GLY A 142 -0.65 -8.39 -20.00
CA GLY A 142 -0.92 -9.46 -19.04
C GLY A 142 -0.09 -9.41 -17.74
N ARG A 143 0.95 -8.57 -17.66
CA ARG A 143 1.79 -8.51 -16.46
C ARG A 143 1.07 -7.80 -15.30
N PRO A 144 1.24 -8.27 -14.05
CA PRO A 144 0.56 -7.70 -12.89
C PRO A 144 1.06 -6.29 -12.59
N VAL A 145 0.11 -5.43 -12.19
CA VAL A 145 0.39 -4.10 -11.65
C VAL A 145 -0.23 -4.02 -10.27
N THR A 146 0.57 -3.73 -9.25
CA THR A 146 0.12 -3.57 -7.86
C THR A 146 0.44 -2.16 -7.38
N LEU A 147 -0.55 -1.48 -6.81
CA LEU A 147 -0.36 -0.19 -6.15
C LEU A 147 -0.26 -0.40 -4.63
N ILE A 148 0.72 0.23 -4.00
CA ILE A 148 0.84 0.30 -2.54
C ILE A 148 0.81 1.76 -2.15
N GLY A 149 -0.26 2.20 -1.47
CA GLY A 149 -0.44 3.59 -1.05
C GLY A 149 -0.42 3.71 0.47
N HIS A 150 0.46 4.56 1.02
CA HIS A 150 0.53 4.88 2.44
C HIS A 150 -0.07 6.26 2.70
N SER A 151 -0.87 6.41 3.75
CA SER A 151 -1.41 7.71 4.15
C SER A 151 -2.11 8.45 3.00
N GLY A 152 -1.70 9.67 2.65
CA GLY A 152 -2.19 10.41 1.47
C GLY A 152 -1.95 9.68 0.15
N GLY A 153 -0.88 8.88 0.05
CA GLY A 153 -0.64 8.01 -1.10
C GLY A 153 -1.71 6.93 -1.30
N GLY A 154 -2.43 6.56 -0.24
CA GLY A 154 -3.61 5.69 -0.34
C GLY A 154 -4.74 6.35 -1.14
N GLY A 155 -5.02 7.63 -0.88
CA GLY A 155 -5.97 8.41 -1.67
C GLY A 155 -5.52 8.57 -3.14
N MET A 156 -4.23 8.80 -3.36
CA MET A 156 -3.66 8.86 -4.70
C MET A 156 -3.83 7.52 -5.43
N ALA A 157 -3.60 6.37 -4.76
CA ALA A 157 -3.82 5.05 -5.34
C ALA A 157 -5.27 4.82 -5.77
N LEU A 158 -6.24 5.23 -4.94
CA LEU A 158 -7.66 5.15 -5.28
C LEU A 158 -7.98 6.02 -6.50
N TRP A 159 -7.52 7.26 -6.55
CA TRP A 159 -7.77 8.12 -7.71
C TRP A 159 -7.14 7.60 -9.01
N VAL A 160 -5.96 7.00 -8.94
CA VAL A 160 -5.32 6.35 -10.09
C VAL A 160 -6.19 5.20 -10.60
N THR A 161 -6.69 4.33 -9.72
CA THR A 161 -7.55 3.20 -10.12
C THR A 161 -8.90 3.67 -10.66
N GLU A 162 -9.49 4.72 -10.10
CA GLU A 162 -10.71 5.34 -10.66
C GLU A 162 -10.51 5.81 -12.10
N ILE A 163 -9.38 6.47 -12.38
CA ILE A 163 -9.03 6.98 -13.72
C ILE A 163 -8.76 5.83 -14.70
N LEU A 164 -8.15 4.75 -14.26
CA LEU A 164 -7.91 3.57 -15.08
C LEU A 164 -9.21 2.86 -15.43
N GLY A 165 -10.13 2.75 -14.47
CA GLY A 165 -11.42 2.10 -14.64
C GLY A 165 -11.31 0.66 -15.12
N ALA A 166 -12.42 0.11 -15.63
CA ALA A 166 -12.50 -1.27 -16.11
C ALA A 166 -11.70 -1.52 -17.40
N ASN A 167 -11.29 -0.47 -18.11
CA ASN A 167 -10.56 -0.61 -19.39
C ASN A 167 -9.07 -0.93 -19.20
N SER A 168 -8.48 -0.52 -18.08
CA SER A 168 -7.06 -0.73 -17.78
C SER A 168 -6.83 -1.05 -16.30
N PRO A 169 -7.56 -2.03 -15.72
CA PRO A 169 -7.51 -2.26 -14.28
C PRO A 169 -6.12 -2.71 -13.82
N VAL A 170 -5.73 -2.29 -12.63
CA VAL A 170 -4.55 -2.85 -11.95
C VAL A 170 -4.90 -4.22 -11.35
N THR A 171 -3.88 -5.03 -11.08
CA THR A 171 -4.09 -6.35 -10.47
C THR A 171 -4.61 -6.23 -9.05
N GLY A 172 -4.02 -5.35 -8.24
CA GLY A 172 -4.45 -5.15 -6.86
C GLY A 172 -3.99 -3.83 -6.27
N VAL A 173 -4.67 -3.41 -5.22
CA VAL A 173 -4.36 -2.19 -4.46
C VAL A 173 -4.17 -2.55 -2.98
N ILE A 174 -3.09 -2.08 -2.38
CA ILE A 174 -2.79 -2.25 -0.96
C ILE A 174 -2.74 -0.86 -0.33
N LEU A 175 -3.64 -0.60 0.59
CA LEU A 175 -3.78 0.66 1.31
C LEU A 175 -3.25 0.48 2.73
N LEU A 176 -2.24 1.27 3.09
CA LEU A 176 -1.61 1.26 4.40
C LEU A 176 -2.02 2.55 5.13
N ASN A 177 -2.93 2.45 6.10
CA ASN A 177 -3.47 3.56 6.86
C ASN A 177 -3.81 4.79 5.97
N PRO A 178 -4.70 4.65 4.94
CA PRO A 178 -4.96 5.72 3.99
C PRO A 178 -5.65 6.92 4.64
N ALA A 179 -5.19 8.12 4.31
CA ALA A 179 -5.78 9.39 4.78
C ALA A 179 -7.00 9.81 3.94
N VAL A 180 -7.96 8.92 3.77
CA VAL A 180 -9.19 9.10 2.98
C VAL A 180 -10.39 8.96 3.91
N SER A 181 -11.49 9.64 3.64
CA SER A 181 -12.68 9.62 4.51
C SER A 181 -13.23 8.20 4.71
N THR A 182 -13.83 7.93 5.87
CA THR A 182 -14.50 6.64 6.15
C THR A 182 -15.64 6.35 5.19
N ASN A 183 -16.28 7.41 4.69
CA ASN A 183 -17.42 7.32 3.78
C ASN A 183 -17.02 7.51 2.30
N TYR A 184 -15.76 7.26 1.95
CA TYR A 184 -15.31 7.31 0.57
C TYR A 184 -16.00 6.24 -0.29
N ASP A 185 -16.55 6.65 -1.43
CA ASP A 185 -17.16 5.72 -2.38
C ASP A 185 -16.08 4.98 -3.19
N LEU A 186 -15.92 3.71 -2.91
CA LEU A 186 -14.94 2.83 -3.56
C LEU A 186 -15.42 2.23 -4.89
N SER A 187 -16.65 2.49 -5.32
CA SER A 187 -17.26 1.83 -6.49
C SER A 187 -16.42 1.99 -7.76
N ALA A 188 -15.89 3.19 -8.01
CA ALA A 188 -15.07 3.45 -9.20
C ALA A 188 -13.67 2.79 -9.08
N ALA A 189 -13.03 2.87 -7.90
CA ALA A 189 -11.74 2.24 -7.65
C ALA A 189 -11.81 0.71 -7.74
N ARG A 190 -12.90 0.09 -7.27
CA ARG A 190 -13.14 -1.35 -7.39
C ARG A 190 -13.24 -1.81 -8.85
N LYS A 191 -13.88 -1.02 -9.73
CA LYS A 191 -13.92 -1.28 -11.17
C LYS A 191 -12.56 -1.17 -11.84
N GLY A 192 -11.68 -0.31 -11.33
CA GLY A 192 -10.31 -0.15 -11.79
C GLY A 192 -9.31 -1.16 -11.19
N THR A 193 -9.82 -2.17 -10.48
CA THR A 193 -9.00 -3.20 -9.81
C THR A 193 -9.55 -4.59 -10.17
N ARG A 194 -8.68 -5.58 -10.41
CA ARG A 194 -9.11 -6.95 -10.77
C ARG A 194 -9.32 -7.86 -9.57
N GLU A 195 -8.28 -8.01 -8.73
CA GLU A 195 -8.27 -9.05 -7.68
C GLU A 195 -8.80 -8.56 -6.34
N GLY A 196 -8.54 -7.30 -5.98
CA GLY A 196 -9.00 -6.75 -4.72
C GLY A 196 -8.30 -5.47 -4.28
N ILE A 197 -8.90 -4.82 -3.28
CA ILE A 197 -8.35 -3.71 -2.53
C ILE A 197 -8.13 -4.19 -1.10
N TRP A 198 -6.90 -4.29 -0.64
CA TRP A 198 -6.53 -4.67 0.72
C TRP A 198 -6.24 -3.43 1.54
N HIS A 199 -7.06 -3.21 2.53
CA HIS A 199 -7.05 -2.01 3.35
C HIS A 199 -6.62 -2.33 4.78
N PHE A 200 -5.39 -1.98 5.13
CA PHE A 200 -4.88 -2.03 6.49
C PHE A 200 -5.24 -0.74 7.22
N HIS A 201 -5.85 -0.85 8.41
CA HIS A 201 -6.25 0.30 9.21
C HIS A 201 -6.01 0.06 10.70
N SER A 202 -5.88 1.14 11.49
CA SER A 202 -5.55 1.02 12.91
C SER A 202 -6.23 2.09 13.75
N LEU A 203 -7.02 1.66 14.73
CA LEU A 203 -7.61 2.55 15.74
C LEU A 203 -6.55 3.28 16.60
N LEU A 204 -5.31 2.78 16.65
CA LEU A 204 -4.22 3.39 17.41
C LEU A 204 -3.52 4.53 16.64
N ASP A 205 -3.88 4.76 15.38
CA ASP A 205 -3.33 5.86 14.58
C ASP A 205 -4.06 7.19 14.85
N VAL A 206 -4.12 7.57 16.12
CA VAL A 206 -4.90 8.72 16.60
C VAL A 206 -4.26 10.05 16.19
N PHE A 207 -2.92 10.17 16.21
CA PHE A 207 -2.24 11.44 16.03
C PHE A 207 -2.22 11.91 14.57
N PHE A 208 -1.76 11.05 13.66
CA PHE A 208 -1.56 11.44 12.25
C PHE A 208 -2.87 11.45 11.47
N ILE A 209 -3.64 10.39 11.55
CA ILE A 209 -4.86 10.25 10.74
C ILE A 209 -6.16 10.28 11.57
N GLY A 210 -6.06 10.35 12.88
CA GLY A 210 -7.18 10.73 13.75
C GLY A 210 -7.30 12.24 13.83
N ALA A 211 -6.59 12.87 14.75
CA ALA A 211 -6.62 14.34 14.95
C ALA A 211 -6.11 15.10 13.70
N GLY A 212 -5.09 14.58 13.02
CA GLY A 212 -4.52 15.19 11.82
C GLY A 212 -5.56 15.39 10.72
N THR A 213 -6.39 14.39 10.41
CA THR A 213 -7.41 14.51 9.35
C THR A 213 -8.64 15.33 9.76
N ILE A 214 -8.98 15.38 11.05
CA ILE A 214 -10.04 16.27 11.55
C ILE A 214 -9.62 17.73 11.37
N ILE A 215 -8.37 18.07 11.69
CA ILE A 215 -7.86 19.44 11.61
C ILE A 215 -7.51 19.82 10.17
N SER A 216 -6.74 18.97 9.50
CA SER A 216 -6.18 19.25 8.18
C SER A 216 -7.08 18.83 7.02
N GLY A 217 -8.11 18.04 7.27
CA GLY A 217 -8.92 17.37 6.25
C GLY A 217 -8.27 16.08 5.73
N THR A 218 -9.09 15.22 5.14
CA THR A 218 -8.67 14.01 4.43
C THR A 218 -8.20 14.36 3.01
N PHE A 219 -7.61 13.41 2.31
CA PHE A 219 -7.17 13.56 0.91
C PHE A 219 -8.33 13.92 -0.05
N ASP A 220 -9.54 13.46 0.24
CA ASP A 220 -10.77 13.76 -0.47
C ASP A 220 -11.49 15.02 0.06
N GLY A 221 -10.85 15.76 0.98
CA GLY A 221 -11.27 17.10 1.42
C GLY A 221 -12.33 17.12 2.53
N ARG A 222 -12.53 16.03 3.25
CA ARG A 222 -13.46 15.98 4.39
C ARG A 222 -12.72 16.20 5.71
N HIS A 223 -13.39 16.84 6.67
CA HIS A 223 -12.87 17.07 8.02
C HIS A 223 -13.50 16.06 9.00
N GLU A 224 -13.02 14.81 8.92
CA GLU A 224 -13.53 13.69 9.72
C GLU A 224 -12.40 12.68 10.00
N PRO A 225 -12.57 11.74 10.95
CA PRO A 225 -11.66 10.62 11.09
C PRO A 225 -11.63 9.82 9.79
N CYS A 226 -10.45 9.38 9.39
CA CYS A 226 -10.29 8.73 8.11
C CYS A 226 -10.43 7.20 8.15
N GLY A 227 -10.63 6.63 6.97
CA GLY A 227 -10.71 5.18 6.77
C GLY A 227 -9.47 4.43 7.25
N GLY A 228 -8.28 5.05 7.17
CA GLY A 228 -7.06 4.46 7.72
C GLY A 228 -7.06 4.27 9.23
N MET A 229 -7.94 4.98 9.97
CA MET A 229 -8.15 4.76 11.38
C MET A 229 -9.35 3.84 11.64
N LEU A 230 -10.51 4.15 11.08
CA LEU A 230 -11.79 3.52 11.45
C LEU A 230 -12.26 2.42 10.50
N GLY A 231 -11.56 2.22 9.38
CA GLY A 231 -12.06 1.42 8.28
C GLY A 231 -12.97 2.22 7.35
N PHE A 232 -13.26 1.69 6.16
CA PHE A 232 -14.27 2.25 5.27
C PHE A 232 -15.66 1.79 5.72
N GLN A 233 -16.62 2.72 5.75
CA GLN A 233 -17.98 2.50 6.20
C GLN A 233 -19.01 2.68 5.08
N HIS A 234 -18.65 3.30 3.96
CA HIS A 234 -19.53 3.44 2.81
C HIS A 234 -19.96 2.08 2.27
N PRO A 235 -21.23 1.89 1.88
CA PRO A 235 -21.74 0.59 1.38
C PRO A 235 -20.90 -0.02 0.26
N SER A 236 -20.26 0.79 -0.60
CA SER A 236 -19.36 0.31 -1.66
C SER A 236 -18.14 -0.46 -1.17
N ALA A 237 -17.78 -0.38 0.13
CA ALA A 237 -16.71 -1.19 0.71
C ALA A 237 -17.12 -2.66 0.94
N PHE A 238 -18.43 -2.95 0.96
CA PHE A 238 -18.95 -4.27 1.32
C PHE A 238 -19.75 -4.91 0.19
N GLN A 239 -20.34 -4.12 -0.71
CA GLN A 239 -21.25 -4.59 -1.76
C GLN A 239 -21.12 -3.78 -3.05
N GLY A 240 -21.73 -4.27 -4.11
CA GLY A 240 -21.72 -3.67 -5.44
C GLY A 240 -20.71 -4.33 -6.38
N ASP A 241 -20.72 -3.89 -7.64
CA ASP A 241 -19.87 -4.42 -8.71
C ASP A 241 -18.39 -4.03 -8.55
N GLY A 242 -17.50 -4.91 -9.02
CA GLY A 242 -16.04 -4.70 -9.03
C GLY A 242 -15.30 -5.57 -8.01
N ALA A 243 -14.01 -5.37 -7.91
CA ALA A 243 -13.13 -6.17 -7.06
C ALA A 243 -13.52 -6.08 -5.57
N PRO A 244 -13.30 -7.14 -4.78
CA PRO A 244 -13.59 -7.15 -3.34
C PRO A 244 -12.69 -6.17 -2.58
N VAL A 245 -13.23 -5.67 -1.45
CA VAL A 245 -12.47 -4.86 -0.49
C VAL A 245 -12.24 -5.70 0.77
N HIS A 246 -10.99 -5.93 1.11
CA HIS A 246 -10.57 -6.67 2.29
C HIS A 246 -10.10 -5.68 3.35
N GLN A 247 -10.88 -5.47 4.40
CA GLN A 247 -10.51 -4.63 5.51
C GLN A 247 -9.76 -5.44 6.56
N ILE A 248 -8.56 -5.01 6.92
CA ILE A 248 -7.64 -5.71 7.80
C ILE A 248 -7.33 -4.77 8.97
N PRO A 249 -8.07 -4.88 10.08
CA PRO A 249 -7.82 -4.08 11.25
C PRO A 249 -6.49 -4.44 11.90
N TYR A 250 -5.83 -3.46 12.50
CA TYR A 250 -4.68 -3.70 13.33
C TYR A 250 -5.01 -4.67 14.47
N THR A 251 -4.10 -5.58 14.73
CA THR A 251 -4.11 -6.47 15.89
C THR A 251 -2.76 -6.43 16.58
N TRP A 252 -2.72 -6.65 17.88
CA TRP A 252 -1.47 -6.71 18.67
C TRP A 252 -0.48 -7.76 18.15
N ALA A 253 -0.96 -8.78 17.46
CA ALA A 253 -0.11 -9.76 16.81
C ALA A 253 0.83 -9.14 15.78
N PHE A 254 0.49 -7.99 15.18
CA PHE A 254 1.33 -7.29 14.21
C PHE A 254 2.58 -6.67 14.85
N ALA A 255 2.61 -6.51 16.17
CA ALA A 255 3.79 -6.01 16.89
C ALA A 255 5.02 -6.91 16.69
N ARG A 256 4.85 -8.23 16.45
CA ARG A 256 5.95 -9.14 16.11
C ARG A 256 6.66 -8.78 14.80
N TRP A 257 5.99 -8.06 13.92
CA TRP A 257 6.52 -7.52 12.67
C TRP A 257 6.80 -6.02 12.76
N PHE A 258 6.95 -5.46 13.95
CA PHE A 258 7.22 -4.04 14.19
C PHE A 258 6.11 -3.07 13.75
N HIS A 259 4.90 -3.56 13.49
CA HIS A 259 3.74 -2.70 13.37
C HIS A 259 3.06 -2.58 14.74
N THR A 260 3.26 -1.45 15.41
CA THR A 260 2.78 -1.18 16.78
C THR A 260 1.43 -0.43 16.80
N GLY A 261 0.71 -0.42 15.70
CA GLY A 261 -0.61 0.21 15.56
C GLY A 261 -0.58 1.68 15.13
N GLY A 262 0.54 2.38 15.30
CA GLY A 262 0.67 3.77 14.84
C GLY A 262 0.92 3.90 13.33
N HIS A 263 0.88 5.14 12.86
CA HIS A 263 0.94 5.51 11.43
C HIS A 263 2.14 4.96 10.67
N LEU A 264 3.29 4.87 11.32
CA LEU A 264 4.54 4.50 10.68
C LEU A 264 4.85 3.01 10.77
N GLY A 265 4.15 2.27 11.64
CA GLY A 265 4.39 0.85 11.84
C GLY A 265 4.03 0.00 10.61
N CYS A 266 2.99 0.39 9.86
CA CYS A 266 2.54 -0.31 8.65
C CYS A 266 3.53 -0.23 7.49
N VAL A 267 4.51 0.68 7.51
CA VAL A 267 5.58 0.79 6.52
C VAL A 267 6.93 0.29 7.05
N ASN A 268 6.97 -0.31 8.26
CA ASN A 268 8.20 -0.92 8.77
C ASN A 268 8.64 -2.06 7.85
N ARG A 269 9.95 -2.11 7.59
CA ARG A 269 10.60 -3.08 6.71
C ARG A 269 10.18 -4.53 6.98
N VAL A 270 10.07 -4.92 8.26
CA VAL A 270 9.70 -6.29 8.66
C VAL A 270 8.22 -6.56 8.43
N PHE A 271 7.34 -5.59 8.71
CA PHE A 271 5.91 -5.72 8.41
C PHE A 271 5.67 -5.84 6.90
N ILE A 272 6.34 -5.02 6.11
CA ILE A 272 6.26 -5.11 4.65
C ILE A 272 6.76 -6.48 4.17
N GLU A 273 7.92 -6.96 4.67
CA GLU A 273 8.49 -8.25 4.27
C GLU A 273 7.56 -9.42 4.59
N SER A 274 6.97 -9.43 5.79
CA SER A 274 6.25 -10.59 6.32
C SER A 274 4.75 -10.58 6.07
N VAL A 275 4.14 -9.41 5.86
CA VAL A 275 2.68 -9.28 5.74
C VAL A 275 2.27 -8.76 4.36
N VAL A 276 2.92 -7.70 3.88
CA VAL A 276 2.53 -7.06 2.62
C VAL A 276 3.12 -7.80 1.41
N ALA A 277 4.39 -8.15 1.47
CA ALA A 277 5.07 -8.80 0.34
C ALA A 277 4.51 -10.18 -0.03
N PRO A 278 4.10 -11.05 0.92
CA PRO A 278 3.43 -12.31 0.56
C PRO A 278 2.12 -12.07 -0.21
N LEU A 279 1.38 -11.00 0.11
CA LEU A 279 0.22 -10.59 -0.67
C LEU A 279 0.61 -10.15 -2.09
N VAL A 280 1.69 -9.35 -2.22
CA VAL A 280 2.21 -8.95 -3.54
C VAL A 280 2.60 -10.18 -4.37
N LYS A 281 3.27 -11.18 -3.77
CA LYS A 281 3.59 -12.45 -4.47
C LYS A 281 2.36 -13.19 -4.99
N ARG A 282 1.26 -13.17 -4.21
CA ARG A 282 -0.02 -13.76 -4.66
C ARG A 282 -0.58 -13.00 -5.87
N LEU A 283 -0.47 -11.67 -5.88
CA LEU A 283 -0.88 -10.83 -7.00
C LEU A 283 0.03 -11.04 -8.23
N GLU A 284 1.34 -11.22 -8.03
CA GLU A 284 2.26 -11.59 -9.10
C GLU A 284 1.84 -12.89 -9.81
N ALA A 285 1.40 -13.88 -9.05
CA ALA A 285 0.95 -15.17 -9.59
C ALA A 285 -0.37 -15.10 -10.36
N ARG A 286 -1.18 -14.05 -10.15
CA ARG A 286 -2.48 -13.84 -10.80
C ARG A 286 -2.40 -13.09 -12.12
N GLY A 287 -1.26 -12.45 -12.40
CA GLY A 287 -1.02 -11.71 -13.64
C GLY A 287 -0.55 -12.57 -14.82
N ASN A 288 -0.24 -13.83 -14.59
CA ASN A 288 0.30 -14.75 -15.61
C ASN A 288 -0.79 -15.57 -16.25
#